data_f513538dc8b4641c43164e87ea922dc1
#
_entry.id   f513538dc8b4641c43164e87ea922dc1
#
_cell.length_a   1.000
_cell.length_b   1.000
_cell.length_c   1.000
_cell.angle_alpha   90.00
_cell.angle_beta   90.00
_cell.angle_gamma   90.00
#
_symmetry.space_group_name_H-M   'P 1'
#
loop_
_entity.id
_entity.type
_entity.pdbx_description
1 polymer ?
#
loop_
_entity_poly.entity_id
_entity_poly.type
_entity_poly.pdbx_seq_one_letter_code
_entity_poly.pdbx_strand_id
1 'polypeptide(L)'
;MNHLSPVVVGVVYCLLMSPIKEPHRRHFNAVMVGGAGAAYLSGGGVGPWELPFVAVMAYVAYRGLESWTFIGVGWLLHTTWDMVHHLTGDPILPFLPDSSFACAVCDPVIALWCFCGGPPLTALLRGRFRRHRGQHQAHEQSSTRT
;
A
#
# COMPACT_ATOMS: atom_id res chain seq x y z
N MET A 1 -12.58 -12.24 -12.62
CA MET A 1 -11.97 -10.90 -12.52
C MET A 1 -10.52 -10.93 -12.99
N ASN A 2 -10.04 -9.88 -13.68
CA ASN A 2 -8.62 -9.81 -14.03
C ASN A 2 -7.81 -9.51 -12.75
N HIS A 3 -6.97 -10.45 -12.32
CA HIS A 3 -6.11 -10.31 -11.13
C HIS A 3 -5.13 -9.12 -11.21
N LEU A 4 -4.97 -8.51 -12.37
CA LEU A 4 -4.17 -7.30 -12.58
C LEU A 4 -4.82 -6.03 -12.01
N SER A 5 -6.16 -5.97 -11.94
CA SER A 5 -6.88 -4.78 -11.47
C SER A 5 -6.51 -4.38 -10.02
N PRO A 6 -6.50 -5.30 -9.03
CA PRO A 6 -6.13 -4.95 -7.65
C PRO A 6 -4.65 -4.54 -7.52
N VAL A 7 -3.74 -5.15 -8.28
CA VAL A 7 -2.32 -4.73 -8.30
C VAL A 7 -2.19 -3.29 -8.80
N VAL A 8 -2.91 -2.94 -9.87
CA VAL A 8 -2.95 -1.56 -10.39
C VAL A 8 -3.46 -0.60 -9.33
N VAL A 9 -4.51 -0.97 -8.57
CA VAL A 9 -5.02 -0.15 -7.45
C VAL A 9 -3.94 0.11 -6.41
N GLY A 10 -3.19 -0.92 -5.99
CA GLY A 10 -2.07 -0.76 -5.05
C GLY A 10 -0.99 0.18 -5.57
N VAL A 11 -0.61 0.06 -6.85
CA VAL A 11 0.36 0.97 -7.48
C VAL A 11 -0.17 2.40 -7.55
N VAL A 12 -1.43 2.59 -7.95
CA VAL A 12 -2.08 3.91 -7.99
C VAL A 12 -2.11 4.53 -6.61
N TYR A 13 -2.44 3.76 -5.57
CA TYR A 13 -2.37 4.24 -4.18
C TYR A 13 -0.97 4.77 -3.84
N CYS A 14 0.09 4.00 -4.09
CA CYS A 14 1.46 4.42 -3.84
C CYS A 14 1.84 5.70 -4.62
N LEU A 15 1.37 5.82 -5.87
CA LEU A 15 1.58 7.04 -6.68
C LEU A 15 0.85 8.25 -6.11
N LEU A 16 -0.38 8.10 -5.64
CA LEU A 16 -1.17 9.17 -5.01
C LEU A 16 -0.56 9.63 -3.68
N MET A 17 0.06 8.71 -2.92
CA MET A 17 0.74 9.05 -1.67
C MET A 17 2.10 9.72 -1.90
N SER A 18 2.73 9.50 -3.05
CA SER A 18 4.08 9.97 -3.36
C SER A 18 4.28 11.50 -3.28
N PRO A 19 3.32 12.38 -3.63
CA PRO A 19 3.48 13.83 -3.52
C PRO A 19 3.48 14.34 -2.08
N ILE A 20 2.92 13.60 -1.14
CA ILE A 20 2.83 13.99 0.26
C ILE A 20 4.24 13.95 0.86
N LYS A 21 4.65 15.02 1.54
CA LYS A 21 5.97 15.11 2.18
C LYS A 21 6.00 14.35 3.52
N GLU A 22 7.18 13.82 3.88
CA GLU A 22 7.41 13.34 5.25
C GLU A 22 7.35 14.51 6.26
N PRO A 23 6.86 14.26 7.48
CA PRO A 23 6.36 12.98 8.02
C PRO A 23 4.88 12.70 7.69
N HIS A 24 4.16 13.64 7.07
CA HIS A 24 2.71 13.55 6.84
C HIS A 24 2.32 12.34 5.99
N ARG A 25 3.15 11.95 5.02
CA ARG A 25 2.91 10.76 4.20
C ARG A 25 2.87 9.51 5.08
N ARG A 26 3.84 9.34 5.98
CA ARG A 26 3.88 8.20 6.91
C ARG A 26 2.70 8.24 7.88
N HIS A 27 2.41 9.38 8.48
CA HIS A 27 1.28 9.51 9.40
C HIS A 27 -0.05 9.20 8.72
N PHE A 28 -0.26 9.69 7.50
CA PHE A 28 -1.46 9.40 6.73
C PHE A 28 -1.60 7.88 6.46
N ASN A 29 -0.52 7.23 6.03
CA ASN A 29 -0.52 5.79 5.79
C ASN A 29 -0.76 4.97 7.09
N ALA A 30 -0.24 5.41 8.24
CA ALA A 30 -0.54 4.79 9.53
C ALA A 30 -2.03 4.90 9.88
N VAL A 31 -2.64 6.06 9.67
CA VAL A 31 -4.10 6.25 9.85
C VAL A 31 -4.90 5.36 8.91
N MET A 32 -4.47 5.21 7.66
CA MET A 32 -5.13 4.32 6.69
C MET A 32 -5.12 2.86 7.15
N VAL A 33 -3.99 2.37 7.71
CA VAL A 33 -3.91 1.02 8.30
C VAL A 33 -4.90 0.86 9.47
N GLY A 34 -4.98 1.85 10.35
CA GLY A 34 -5.95 1.85 11.46
C GLY A 34 -7.40 1.84 10.97
N GLY A 35 -7.70 2.64 9.95
CA GLY A 35 -9.01 2.71 9.31
C GLY A 35 -9.40 1.39 8.61
N ALA A 36 -8.45 0.77 7.89
CA ALA A 36 -8.65 -0.53 7.26
C ALA A 36 -9.01 -1.59 8.30
N GLY A 37 -8.27 -1.67 9.42
CA GLY A 37 -8.60 -2.57 10.52
C GLY A 37 -9.99 -2.30 11.12
N ALA A 38 -10.37 -1.03 11.30
CA ALA A 38 -11.65 -0.64 11.88
C ALA A 38 -12.87 -0.97 10.99
N ALA A 39 -12.67 -1.12 9.68
CA ALA A 39 -13.74 -1.46 8.74
C ALA A 39 -14.46 -2.77 9.10
N TYR A 40 -13.76 -3.71 9.71
CA TYR A 40 -14.33 -5.00 10.13
C TYR A 40 -15.30 -4.91 11.31
N LEU A 41 -15.30 -3.82 12.08
CA LEU A 41 -16.25 -3.61 13.17
C LEU A 41 -17.70 -3.46 12.68
N SER A 42 -17.90 -3.05 11.43
CA SER A 42 -19.23 -2.84 10.85
C SER A 42 -19.75 -4.02 10.03
N GLY A 43 -18.88 -4.96 9.66
CA GLY A 43 -19.21 -6.07 8.77
C GLY A 43 -18.93 -7.47 9.34
N GLY A 44 -18.49 -7.56 10.58
CA GLY A 44 -17.99 -8.69 11.34
C GLY A 44 -18.47 -10.10 10.99
N GLY A 45 -17.99 -10.68 9.90
CA GLY A 45 -18.29 -12.06 9.52
C GLY A 45 -17.59 -13.12 10.39
N VAL A 46 -16.50 -12.75 11.06
CA VAL A 46 -15.71 -13.65 11.92
C VAL A 46 -16.09 -13.51 13.41
N GLY A 47 -17.13 -12.70 13.69
CA GLY A 47 -17.72 -12.57 15.02
C GLY A 47 -16.78 -11.93 16.04
N PRO A 48 -16.65 -12.50 17.28
CA PRO A 48 -15.85 -11.88 18.35
C PRO A 48 -14.37 -11.66 18.03
N TRP A 49 -13.83 -12.37 17.06
CA TRP A 49 -12.42 -12.26 16.65
C TRP A 49 -12.08 -10.94 15.96
N GLU A 50 -13.09 -10.19 15.49
CA GLU A 50 -12.91 -8.85 14.93
C GLU A 50 -12.30 -7.89 15.96
N LEU A 51 -12.73 -7.95 17.23
CA LEU A 51 -12.25 -7.03 18.26
C LEU A 51 -10.75 -7.17 18.55
N PRO A 52 -10.19 -8.36 18.81
CA PRO A 52 -8.75 -8.51 18.99
C PRO A 52 -7.97 -8.15 17.71
N PHE A 53 -8.48 -8.45 16.52
CA PHE A 53 -7.85 -8.04 15.27
C PHE A 53 -7.76 -6.52 15.17
N VAL A 54 -8.86 -5.80 15.39
CA VAL A 54 -8.89 -4.33 15.35
C VAL A 54 -7.95 -3.73 16.39
N ALA A 55 -7.87 -4.31 17.60
CA ALA A 55 -6.93 -3.86 18.63
C ALA A 55 -5.46 -4.00 18.18
N VAL A 56 -5.12 -5.12 17.54
CA VAL A 56 -3.79 -5.34 16.96
C VAL A 56 -3.51 -4.32 15.85
N MET A 57 -4.47 -4.10 14.94
CA MET A 57 -4.34 -3.12 13.86
C MET A 57 -4.17 -1.68 14.37
N ALA A 58 -4.91 -1.31 15.42
CA ALA A 58 -4.76 -0.01 16.08
C ALA A 58 -3.35 0.15 16.69
N TYR A 59 -2.84 -0.88 17.36
CA TYR A 59 -1.47 -0.88 17.90
C TYR A 59 -0.42 -0.74 16.79
N VAL A 60 -0.55 -1.52 15.72
CA VAL A 60 0.37 -1.49 14.58
C VAL A 60 0.31 -0.13 13.88
N ALA A 61 -0.87 0.45 13.72
CA ALA A 61 -1.05 1.80 13.19
C ALA A 61 -0.37 2.86 14.06
N TYR A 62 -0.54 2.77 15.39
CA TYR A 62 0.14 3.65 16.34
C TYR A 62 1.67 3.58 16.19
N ARG A 63 2.25 2.37 16.12
CA ARG A 63 3.68 2.18 15.87
C ARG A 63 4.09 2.65 14.46
N GLY A 64 3.17 2.61 13.53
CA GLY A 64 3.33 3.11 12.15
C GLY A 64 3.55 4.62 12.06
N LEU A 65 3.10 5.40 13.05
CA LEU A 65 3.38 6.84 13.12
C LEU A 65 4.89 7.15 13.11
N GLU A 66 5.70 6.24 13.62
CA GLU A 66 7.14 6.38 13.70
C GLU A 66 7.92 5.45 12.76
N SER A 67 7.27 4.44 12.18
CA SER A 67 7.95 3.37 11.43
C SER A 67 7.18 2.91 10.20
N TRP A 68 7.77 3.05 9.04
CA TRP A 68 7.26 2.49 7.78
C TRP A 68 7.12 0.97 7.81
N THR A 69 8.01 0.29 8.53
CA THR A 69 7.95 -1.18 8.70
C THR A 69 6.65 -1.61 9.36
N PHE A 70 6.21 -0.91 10.42
CA PHE A 70 4.94 -1.22 11.08
C PHE A 70 3.73 -0.97 10.16
N ILE A 71 3.78 0.03 9.30
CA ILE A 71 2.73 0.25 8.28
C ILE A 71 2.69 -0.93 7.31
N GLY A 72 3.84 -1.39 6.82
CA GLY A 72 3.92 -2.57 5.96
C GLY A 72 3.40 -3.84 6.64
N VAL A 73 3.74 -4.05 7.91
CA VAL A 73 3.19 -5.15 8.73
C VAL A 73 1.68 -5.03 8.84
N GLY A 74 1.14 -3.83 9.06
CA GLY A 74 -0.30 -3.59 9.11
C GLY A 74 -1.02 -4.01 7.82
N TRP A 75 -0.50 -3.65 6.67
CA TRP A 75 -1.05 -4.06 5.38
C TRP A 75 -0.99 -5.59 5.17
N LEU A 76 0.07 -6.27 5.61
CA LEU A 76 0.13 -7.74 5.54
C LEU A 76 -0.85 -8.42 6.52
N LEU A 77 -1.04 -7.87 7.72
CA LEU A 77 -2.06 -8.35 8.65
C LEU A 77 -3.46 -8.18 8.05
N HIS A 78 -3.73 -7.03 7.42
CA HIS A 78 -4.98 -6.78 6.73
C HIS A 78 -5.20 -7.79 5.59
N THR A 79 -4.20 -8.01 4.74
CA THR A 79 -4.21 -9.06 3.70
C THR A 79 -4.64 -10.43 4.25
N THR A 80 -4.06 -10.82 5.40
CA THR A 80 -4.36 -12.11 6.01
C THR A 80 -5.82 -12.16 6.46
N TRP A 81 -6.33 -11.09 7.05
CA TRP A 81 -7.69 -11.00 7.52
C TRP A 81 -8.70 -10.96 6.38
N ASP A 82 -8.41 -10.22 5.31
CA ASP A 82 -9.18 -10.22 4.06
C ASP A 82 -9.31 -11.62 3.47
N MET A 83 -8.22 -12.39 3.51
CA MET A 83 -8.25 -13.77 3.03
C MET A 83 -9.15 -14.65 3.90
N VAL A 84 -9.16 -14.47 5.22
CA VAL A 84 -10.10 -15.17 6.12
C VAL A 84 -11.53 -14.81 5.74
N HIS A 85 -11.86 -13.54 5.57
CA HIS A 85 -13.18 -13.09 5.17
C HIS A 85 -13.59 -13.62 3.79
N HIS A 86 -12.67 -13.64 2.84
CA HIS A 86 -12.94 -14.21 1.52
C HIS A 86 -13.26 -15.70 1.58
N LEU A 87 -12.53 -16.46 2.41
CA LEU A 87 -12.73 -17.91 2.58
C LEU A 87 -13.99 -18.26 3.38
N THR A 88 -14.44 -17.39 4.29
CA THR A 88 -15.68 -17.58 5.05
C THR A 88 -16.93 -17.13 4.27
N GLY A 89 -16.75 -16.44 3.13
CA GLY A 89 -17.85 -15.95 2.32
C GLY A 89 -18.48 -14.65 2.82
N ASP A 90 -17.81 -13.95 3.72
CA ASP A 90 -18.26 -12.69 4.33
C ASP A 90 -17.41 -11.53 3.82
N PRO A 91 -17.67 -10.99 2.60
CA PRO A 91 -16.86 -9.93 2.02
C PRO A 91 -16.98 -8.63 2.83
N ILE A 92 -15.88 -7.87 2.92
CA ILE A 92 -15.83 -6.60 3.64
C ILE A 92 -16.89 -5.59 3.14
N LEU A 93 -17.20 -5.63 1.86
CA LEU A 93 -18.31 -4.87 1.26
C LEU A 93 -19.40 -5.83 0.79
N PRO A 94 -20.55 -5.88 1.48
CA PRO A 94 -21.61 -6.85 1.16
C PRO A 94 -22.15 -6.78 -0.28
N PHE A 95 -22.03 -5.60 -0.91
CA PHE A 95 -22.45 -5.37 -2.30
C PHE A 95 -21.36 -5.70 -3.35
N LEU A 96 -20.14 -6.07 -2.91
CA LEU A 96 -19.01 -6.45 -3.76
C LEU A 96 -18.40 -7.75 -3.25
N PRO A 97 -18.85 -8.92 -3.74
CA PRO A 97 -18.44 -10.24 -3.25
C PRO A 97 -16.92 -10.48 -3.30
N ASP A 98 -16.23 -9.85 -4.25
CA ASP A 98 -14.77 -10.01 -4.41
C ASP A 98 -13.97 -8.89 -3.70
N SER A 99 -14.60 -8.07 -2.85
CA SER A 99 -13.92 -6.92 -2.22
C SER A 99 -12.76 -7.34 -1.33
N SER A 100 -12.95 -8.34 -0.47
CA SER A 100 -11.88 -8.86 0.39
C SER A 100 -10.73 -9.47 -0.43
N PHE A 101 -11.03 -10.22 -1.50
CA PHE A 101 -9.99 -10.74 -2.38
C PHE A 101 -9.22 -9.62 -3.09
N ALA A 102 -9.91 -8.58 -3.55
CA ALA A 102 -9.26 -7.43 -4.19
C ALA A 102 -8.30 -6.71 -3.23
N CYS A 103 -8.69 -6.49 -1.96
CA CYS A 103 -7.83 -5.95 -0.92
C CYS A 103 -6.65 -6.90 -0.64
N ALA A 104 -6.90 -8.20 -0.47
CA ALA A 104 -5.85 -9.19 -0.22
C ALA A 104 -4.76 -9.23 -1.32
N VAL A 105 -5.08 -8.83 -2.55
CA VAL A 105 -4.09 -8.72 -3.65
C VAL A 105 -3.43 -7.33 -3.70
N CYS A 106 -4.16 -6.27 -3.40
CA CYS A 106 -3.68 -4.88 -3.45
C CYS A 106 -2.71 -4.57 -2.30
N ASP A 107 -3.00 -5.02 -1.09
CA ASP A 107 -2.28 -4.67 0.12
C ASP A 107 -0.82 -5.15 0.17
N PRO A 108 -0.46 -6.34 -0.32
CA PRO A 108 0.94 -6.75 -0.44
C PRO A 108 1.79 -5.79 -1.29
N VAL A 109 1.21 -5.17 -2.32
CA VAL A 109 1.90 -4.17 -3.15
C VAL A 109 2.21 -2.93 -2.31
N ILE A 110 1.23 -2.48 -1.52
CA ILE A 110 1.38 -1.33 -0.62
C ILE A 110 2.38 -1.67 0.50
N ALA A 111 2.28 -2.87 1.07
CA ALA A 111 3.20 -3.35 2.11
C ALA A 111 4.65 -3.34 1.63
N LEU A 112 4.91 -3.86 0.42
CA LEU A 112 6.24 -3.86 -0.18
C LEU A 112 6.79 -2.44 -0.33
N TRP A 113 5.97 -1.51 -0.83
CA TRP A 113 6.35 -0.10 -0.92
C TRP A 113 6.67 0.50 0.45
N CYS A 114 5.90 0.17 1.49
CA CYS A 114 6.15 0.60 2.86
C CYS A 114 7.46 0.02 3.43
N PHE A 115 7.76 -1.26 3.19
CA PHE A 115 9.03 -1.87 3.59
C PHE A 115 10.25 -1.23 2.91
N CYS A 116 10.07 -0.66 1.73
CA CYS A 116 11.08 0.17 1.07
C CYS A 116 11.18 1.60 1.65
N GLY A 117 10.47 1.91 2.74
CA GLY A 117 10.45 3.24 3.38
C GLY A 117 9.47 4.23 2.73
N GLY A 118 8.48 3.75 1.98
CA GLY A 118 7.47 4.57 1.31
C GLY A 118 8.05 5.66 0.39
N PRO A 119 8.97 5.35 -0.54
CA PRO A 119 9.66 6.36 -1.32
C PRO A 119 8.71 7.13 -2.25
N PRO A 120 9.00 8.42 -2.55
CA PRO A 120 8.21 9.18 -3.52
C PRO A 120 8.46 8.65 -4.94
N LEU A 121 7.56 7.79 -5.45
CA LEU A 121 7.69 7.15 -6.76
C LEU A 121 7.80 8.17 -7.91
N THR A 122 7.19 9.33 -7.76
CA THR A 122 7.31 10.44 -8.73
C THR A 122 8.75 10.96 -8.84
N ALA A 123 9.53 10.93 -7.75
CA ALA A 123 10.94 11.31 -7.78
C ALA A 123 11.82 10.25 -8.47
N LEU A 124 11.49 8.96 -8.26
CA LEU A 124 12.17 7.86 -8.95
C LEU A 124 11.95 7.91 -10.46
N LEU A 125 10.74 8.22 -10.90
CA LEU A 125 10.43 8.40 -12.33
C LEU A 125 11.19 9.59 -12.92
N ARG A 126 11.23 10.75 -12.23
CA ARG A 126 11.98 11.93 -12.67
C ARG A 126 13.49 11.68 -12.71
N GLY A 127 14.05 10.94 -11.76
CA GLY A 127 15.46 10.59 -11.71
C GLY A 127 15.91 9.71 -12.87
N ARG A 128 15.07 8.77 -13.31
CA ARG A 128 15.32 7.97 -14.51
C ARG A 128 15.34 8.79 -15.79
N PHE A 129 14.42 9.72 -15.95
CA PHE A 129 14.40 10.62 -17.12
C PHE A 129 15.63 11.53 -17.21
N ARG A 130 16.13 12.02 -16.07
CA ARG A 130 17.36 12.83 -16.04
C ARG A 130 18.61 12.02 -16.41
N ARG A 131 18.74 10.79 -15.96
CA ARG A 131 19.89 9.93 -16.30
C ARG A 131 19.93 9.60 -17.80
N HIS A 132 18.79 9.28 -18.41
CA HIS A 132 18.72 9.03 -19.85
C HIS A 132 19.11 10.26 -20.69
N ARG A 133 18.69 11.44 -20.29
CA ARG A 133 19.03 12.70 -21.00
C ARG A 133 20.53 13.03 -20.91
N GLY A 134 21.14 12.79 -19.74
CA GLY A 134 22.57 13.03 -19.53
C GLY A 134 23.47 12.08 -20.37
N GLN A 135 23.06 10.83 -20.53
CA GLN A 135 23.79 9.87 -21.37
C GLN A 135 23.72 10.23 -22.86
N HIS A 136 22.57 10.70 -23.36
CA HIS A 136 22.44 11.15 -24.77
C HIS A 136 23.33 12.36 -25.07
N GLN A 137 23.37 13.34 -24.18
CA GLN A 137 24.20 14.55 -24.36
C GLN A 137 25.70 14.24 -24.30
N ALA A 138 26.12 13.32 -23.42
CA ALA A 138 27.52 12.89 -23.34
C ALA A 138 27.99 12.17 -24.61
N HIS A 139 27.12 11.36 -25.21
CA HIS A 139 27.41 10.64 -26.47
C HIS A 139 27.52 11.59 -27.67
N GLU A 140 26.64 12.59 -27.73
CA GLU A 140 26.62 13.61 -28.78
C GLU A 140 27.87 14.49 -28.75
N GLN A 141 28.32 14.90 -27.54
CA GLN A 141 29.55 15.69 -27.36
C GLN A 141 30.84 14.90 -27.67
N SER A 142 30.82 13.58 -27.49
CA SER A 142 31.95 12.71 -27.88
C SER A 142 32.05 12.55 -29.39
N SER A 143 30.92 12.51 -30.10
CA SER A 143 30.88 12.36 -31.56
C SER A 143 31.25 13.61 -32.34
N THR A 144 31.17 14.81 -31.74
CA THR A 144 31.52 16.08 -32.37
C THR A 144 33.00 16.48 -32.16
N ARG A 145 33.76 15.67 -31.40
CA ARG A 145 35.21 15.93 -31.13
C ARG A 145 36.15 15.06 -31.97
N THR A 146 35.65 14.20 -32.83
CA THR A 146 36.39 13.41 -33.81
C THR A 146 36.22 14.00 -35.19
#